data_3e828207c38e652d8bec1dd77d816e2f
#
_entry.id   3e828207c38e652d8bec1dd77d816e2f
#
_cell.length_a   1.000
_cell.length_b   1.000
_cell.length_c   1.000
_cell.angle_alpha   90.00
_cell.angle_beta   90.00
_cell.angle_gamma   90.00
#
_symmetry.space_group_name_H-M   'P 1'
#
loop_
_entity.id
_entity.type
_entity.pdbx_description
1 polymer ?
#
loop_
_entity_poly.entity_id
_entity_poly.type
_entity_poly.pdbx_seq_one_letter_code
_entity_poly.pdbx_strand_id
1 'polypeptide(L)'
;LPAHAQLLWEPRKSPVQARSAASVDAIIEATIQVLLRVGKERLTTTRVAERAGVSVGTLYQYFPNKSALLRAVLRRHFDQVLAAVEQACREQHGHTVEQMATALISAFLEAKMREPQTSVALYSVSADVDGAKIVKQMVARSNQAIVAMLATARKPLTKDPQLVAGLLQGAMSGTSRQLLESGDPEKHFATLRDELICLATAYLQARVAHDSGPRSERRETPRRRGKTRRVSLGMTKKS
;
A
#
# COMPACT_ATOMS: atom_id res chain seq x y z
N LEU A 1 -37.49 -44.75 -2.06
CA LEU A 1 -37.91 -43.41 -2.46
C LEU A 1 -36.74 -42.46 -2.23
N PRO A 2 -36.24 -41.74 -3.26
CA PRO A 2 -35.13 -40.81 -3.09
C PRO A 2 -35.64 -39.51 -2.46
N ALA A 3 -34.87 -39.01 -1.47
CA ALA A 3 -35.08 -37.73 -0.81
C ALA A 3 -34.93 -36.59 -1.82
N HIS A 4 -35.93 -35.74 -1.84
CA HIS A 4 -36.02 -34.54 -2.64
C HIS A 4 -34.77 -33.62 -2.43
N ALA A 5 -34.04 -33.41 -3.53
CA ALA A 5 -33.18 -32.26 -3.67
C ALA A 5 -34.04 -30.99 -3.66
N GLN A 6 -34.16 -30.34 -2.53
CA GLN A 6 -34.67 -28.98 -2.46
C GLN A 6 -33.62 -28.08 -3.11
N LEU A 7 -33.87 -27.69 -4.34
CA LEU A 7 -33.19 -26.62 -5.06
C LEU A 7 -33.38 -25.32 -4.26
N LEU A 8 -32.36 -24.90 -3.53
CA LEU A 8 -32.29 -23.64 -2.82
C LEU A 8 -32.26 -22.48 -3.82
N TRP A 9 -33.40 -22.02 -4.26
CA TRP A 9 -33.63 -20.76 -4.95
C TRP A 9 -33.84 -19.65 -3.91
N GLU A 10 -32.94 -19.49 -2.96
CA GLU A 10 -32.90 -18.29 -2.11
C GLU A 10 -32.05 -17.22 -2.80
N PRO A 11 -32.63 -16.09 -3.23
CA PRO A 11 -31.83 -14.97 -3.69
C PRO A 11 -30.91 -14.56 -2.56
N ARG A 12 -29.60 -14.53 -2.78
CA ARG A 12 -28.55 -14.22 -1.81
C ARG A 12 -28.70 -12.84 -1.16
N LYS A 13 -29.63 -12.00 -1.63
CA LYS A 13 -30.06 -10.72 -1.03
C LYS A 13 -31.55 -10.53 -1.28
N SER A 14 -32.28 -9.97 -0.32
CA SER A 14 -33.69 -9.65 -0.54
C SER A 14 -33.83 -8.59 -1.66
N PRO A 15 -34.90 -8.59 -2.46
CA PRO A 15 -35.13 -7.59 -3.51
C PRO A 15 -35.07 -6.15 -3.02
N VAL A 16 -35.45 -5.87 -1.79
CA VAL A 16 -35.37 -4.55 -1.14
C VAL A 16 -33.91 -4.17 -0.89
N GLN A 17 -33.08 -5.10 -0.40
CA GLN A 17 -31.65 -4.86 -0.18
C GLN A 17 -30.90 -4.67 -1.49
N ALA A 18 -31.26 -5.41 -2.55
CA ALA A 18 -30.65 -5.27 -3.86
C ALA A 18 -30.96 -3.90 -4.50
N ARG A 19 -32.20 -3.42 -4.42
CA ARG A 19 -32.61 -2.08 -4.89
C ARG A 19 -31.93 -0.97 -4.08
N SER A 20 -31.84 -1.14 -2.77
CA SER A 20 -31.16 -0.19 -1.89
C SER A 20 -29.67 -0.09 -2.24
N ALA A 21 -28.99 -1.21 -2.46
CA ALA A 21 -27.58 -1.23 -2.88
C ALA A 21 -27.38 -0.54 -4.24
N ALA A 22 -28.22 -0.84 -5.23
CA ALA A 22 -28.15 -0.20 -6.55
C ALA A 22 -28.38 1.32 -6.47
N SER A 23 -29.30 1.77 -5.62
CA SER A 23 -29.52 3.20 -5.41
C SER A 23 -28.32 3.88 -4.76
N VAL A 24 -27.70 3.26 -3.77
CA VAL A 24 -26.49 3.77 -3.11
C VAL A 24 -25.34 3.86 -4.12
N ASP A 25 -25.12 2.83 -4.93
CA ASP A 25 -24.08 2.82 -5.96
C ASP A 25 -24.31 3.91 -7.02
N ALA A 26 -25.55 4.09 -7.48
CA ALA A 26 -25.91 5.14 -8.42
C ALA A 26 -25.67 6.56 -7.85
N ILE A 27 -25.99 6.78 -6.56
CA ILE A 27 -25.76 8.06 -5.88
C ILE A 27 -24.26 8.31 -5.71
N ILE A 28 -23.45 7.31 -5.35
CA ILE A 28 -22.00 7.47 -5.22
C ILE A 28 -21.38 7.78 -6.59
N GLU A 29 -21.77 7.07 -7.65
CA GLU A 29 -21.30 7.33 -9.01
C GLU A 29 -21.67 8.74 -9.48
N ALA A 30 -22.93 9.15 -9.29
CA ALA A 30 -23.36 10.50 -9.58
C ALA A 30 -22.58 11.56 -8.78
N THR A 31 -22.22 11.25 -7.53
CA THR A 31 -21.40 12.15 -6.70
C THR A 31 -20.01 12.35 -7.30
N ILE A 32 -19.35 11.27 -7.79
CA ILE A 32 -18.06 11.37 -8.50
C ILE A 32 -18.20 12.25 -9.74
N GLN A 33 -19.20 12.01 -10.57
CA GLN A 33 -19.41 12.77 -11.81
C GLN A 33 -19.67 14.26 -11.53
N VAL A 34 -20.47 14.58 -10.52
CA VAL A 34 -20.71 15.98 -10.11
C VAL A 34 -19.44 16.60 -9.53
N LEU A 35 -18.68 15.85 -8.69
CA LEU A 35 -17.41 16.30 -8.13
C LEU A 35 -16.40 16.67 -9.23
N LEU A 36 -16.24 15.83 -10.23
CA LEU A 36 -15.33 16.06 -11.36
C LEU A 36 -15.77 17.25 -12.23
N ARG A 37 -17.09 17.42 -12.42
CA ARG A 37 -17.63 18.47 -13.28
C ARG A 37 -17.58 19.86 -12.67
N VAL A 38 -17.92 20.01 -11.38
CA VAL A 38 -18.12 21.32 -10.75
C VAL A 38 -17.19 21.59 -9.57
N GLY A 39 -16.40 20.61 -9.14
CA GLY A 39 -15.53 20.68 -7.99
C GLY A 39 -16.29 20.54 -6.66
N LYS A 40 -15.52 20.32 -5.58
CA LYS A 40 -16.03 20.08 -4.22
C LYS A 40 -16.91 21.25 -3.72
N GLU A 41 -16.52 22.49 -3.98
CA GLU A 41 -17.22 23.66 -3.45
C GLU A 41 -18.64 23.79 -4.00
N ARG A 42 -18.80 23.57 -5.29
CA ARG A 42 -20.09 23.71 -6.01
C ARG A 42 -20.92 22.43 -6.05
N LEU A 43 -20.42 21.33 -5.49
CA LEU A 43 -21.20 20.11 -5.33
C LEU A 43 -22.32 20.31 -4.30
N THR A 44 -23.57 19.99 -4.71
CA THR A 44 -24.76 20.01 -3.84
C THR A 44 -25.50 18.68 -3.89
N THR A 45 -26.22 18.34 -2.83
CA THR A 45 -27.07 17.12 -2.78
C THR A 45 -28.13 17.12 -3.87
N THR A 46 -28.70 18.29 -4.21
CA THR A 46 -29.67 18.44 -5.28
C THR A 46 -29.09 18.04 -6.64
N ARG A 47 -27.91 18.56 -7.00
CA ARG A 47 -27.22 18.17 -8.24
C ARG A 47 -26.89 16.69 -8.31
N VAL A 48 -26.51 16.11 -7.17
CA VAL A 48 -26.24 14.67 -7.10
C VAL A 48 -27.52 13.86 -7.28
N ALA A 49 -28.62 14.22 -6.62
CA ALA A 49 -29.89 13.53 -6.74
C ALA A 49 -30.41 13.57 -8.20
N GLU A 50 -30.38 14.77 -8.82
CA GLU A 50 -30.72 14.97 -10.24
C GLU A 50 -29.86 14.08 -11.15
N ARG A 51 -28.54 14.06 -10.94
CA ARG A 51 -27.62 13.24 -11.75
C ARG A 51 -27.80 11.74 -11.53
N ALA A 52 -28.18 11.31 -10.31
CA ALA A 52 -28.45 9.93 -9.98
C ALA A 52 -29.84 9.44 -10.44
N GLY A 53 -30.70 10.35 -10.90
CA GLY A 53 -32.08 10.01 -11.26
C GLY A 53 -32.97 9.64 -10.07
N VAL A 54 -32.66 10.18 -8.86
CA VAL A 54 -33.44 9.93 -7.65
C VAL A 54 -34.02 11.23 -7.08
N SER A 55 -35.07 11.13 -6.27
CA SER A 55 -35.55 12.30 -5.55
C SER A 55 -34.53 12.75 -4.47
N VAL A 56 -34.53 14.04 -4.14
CA VAL A 56 -33.70 14.57 -3.05
C VAL A 56 -34.05 13.88 -1.72
N GLY A 57 -35.34 13.59 -1.48
CA GLY A 57 -35.79 12.83 -0.32
C GLY A 57 -35.19 11.41 -0.26
N THR A 58 -35.15 10.72 -1.40
CA THR A 58 -34.50 9.40 -1.51
C THR A 58 -33.00 9.50 -1.20
N LEU A 59 -32.31 10.51 -1.72
CA LEU A 59 -30.88 10.71 -1.42
C LEU A 59 -30.66 10.91 0.08
N TYR A 60 -31.47 11.74 0.74
CA TYR A 60 -31.35 11.98 2.19
C TYR A 60 -31.63 10.77 3.06
N GLN A 61 -32.36 9.76 2.57
CA GLN A 61 -32.51 8.49 3.27
C GLN A 61 -31.19 7.73 3.43
N TYR A 62 -30.26 7.89 2.47
CA TYR A 62 -28.95 7.20 2.49
C TYR A 62 -27.82 8.10 2.98
N PHE A 63 -27.86 9.39 2.62
CA PHE A 63 -26.77 10.34 2.88
C PHE A 63 -27.34 11.64 3.47
N PRO A 64 -27.21 11.87 4.78
CA PRO A 64 -27.87 13.00 5.45
C PRO A 64 -27.34 14.38 5.04
N ASN A 65 -26.15 14.44 4.41
CA ASN A 65 -25.55 15.70 3.98
C ASN A 65 -24.43 15.47 2.94
N LYS A 66 -23.93 16.58 2.38
CA LYS A 66 -22.82 16.61 1.41
C LYS A 66 -21.54 15.89 1.95
N SER A 67 -21.21 16.08 3.22
CA SER A 67 -20.03 15.44 3.81
C SER A 67 -20.18 13.91 3.85
N ALA A 68 -21.38 13.39 4.10
CA ALA A 68 -21.63 11.95 4.05
C ALA A 68 -21.43 11.37 2.65
N LEU A 69 -21.87 12.08 1.60
CA LEU A 69 -21.63 11.70 0.21
C LEU A 69 -20.13 11.66 -0.12
N LEU A 70 -19.42 12.73 0.22
CA LEU A 70 -17.98 12.83 -0.06
C LEU A 70 -17.18 11.76 0.70
N ARG A 71 -17.56 11.46 1.95
CA ARG A 71 -16.95 10.36 2.71
C ARG A 71 -17.21 9.00 2.08
N ALA A 72 -18.42 8.77 1.57
CA ALA A 72 -18.74 7.50 0.90
C ALA A 72 -17.93 7.30 -0.38
N VAL A 73 -17.78 8.34 -1.21
CA VAL A 73 -16.92 8.32 -2.40
C VAL A 73 -15.46 8.05 -2.01
N LEU A 74 -14.94 8.77 -1.01
CA LEU A 74 -13.58 8.61 -0.53
C LEU A 74 -13.32 7.19 -0.04
N ARG A 75 -14.25 6.64 0.75
CA ARG A 75 -14.16 5.26 1.25
C ARG A 75 -14.16 4.25 0.12
N ARG A 76 -15.11 4.35 -0.83
CA ARG A 76 -15.18 3.45 -2.00
C ARG A 76 -13.88 3.43 -2.79
N HIS A 77 -13.31 4.60 -3.07
CA HIS A 77 -12.05 4.72 -3.77
C HIS A 77 -10.89 4.06 -3.02
N PHE A 78 -10.77 4.32 -1.72
CA PHE A 78 -9.73 3.68 -0.91
C PHE A 78 -9.93 2.18 -0.74
N ASP A 79 -11.17 1.69 -0.62
CA ASP A 79 -11.46 0.26 -0.53
C ASP A 79 -11.02 -0.47 -1.82
N GLN A 80 -11.17 0.15 -3.00
CA GLN A 80 -10.68 -0.40 -4.27
C GLN A 80 -9.16 -0.49 -4.32
N VAL A 81 -8.46 0.58 -3.92
CA VAL A 81 -6.99 0.59 -3.86
C VAL A 81 -6.48 -0.41 -2.83
N LEU A 82 -7.10 -0.45 -1.66
CA LEU A 82 -6.74 -1.37 -0.58
C LEU A 82 -6.95 -2.84 -0.98
N ALA A 83 -8.06 -3.16 -1.65
CA ALA A 83 -8.33 -4.51 -2.14
C ALA A 83 -7.23 -5.00 -3.10
N ALA A 84 -6.75 -4.13 -4.00
CA ALA A 84 -5.65 -4.45 -4.91
C ALA A 84 -4.33 -4.71 -4.14
N VAL A 85 -4.01 -3.86 -3.17
CA VAL A 85 -2.82 -4.03 -2.31
C VAL A 85 -2.91 -5.31 -1.48
N GLU A 86 -4.04 -5.55 -0.82
CA GLU A 86 -4.25 -6.76 0.01
C GLU A 86 -4.16 -8.02 -0.84
N GLN A 87 -4.68 -8.01 -2.07
CA GLN A 87 -4.59 -9.14 -3.00
C GLN A 87 -3.13 -9.40 -3.40
N ALA A 88 -2.40 -8.37 -3.85
CA ALA A 88 -0.99 -8.49 -4.20
C ALA A 88 -0.16 -9.02 -3.02
N CYS A 89 -0.41 -8.50 -1.80
CA CYS A 89 0.28 -8.99 -0.61
C CYS A 89 0.00 -10.47 -0.34
N ARG A 90 -1.25 -10.94 -0.48
CA ARG A 90 -1.59 -12.36 -0.28
C ARG A 90 -0.91 -13.28 -1.31
N GLU A 91 -0.91 -12.87 -2.57
CA GLU A 91 -0.32 -13.65 -3.67
C GLU A 91 1.21 -13.76 -3.57
N GLN A 92 1.84 -12.79 -2.91
CA GLN A 92 3.29 -12.73 -2.78
C GLN A 92 3.83 -13.35 -1.48
N HIS A 93 3.02 -14.02 -0.67
CA HIS A 93 3.51 -14.71 0.52
C HIS A 93 4.58 -15.75 0.16
N GLY A 94 5.70 -15.75 0.88
CA GLY A 94 6.81 -16.69 0.69
C GLY A 94 7.69 -16.42 -0.55
N HIS A 95 7.50 -15.28 -1.23
CA HIS A 95 8.29 -14.89 -2.39
C HIS A 95 9.56 -14.12 -2.00
N THR A 96 10.36 -13.73 -2.99
CA THR A 96 11.52 -12.87 -2.76
C THR A 96 11.08 -11.42 -2.54
N VAL A 97 11.92 -10.62 -1.86
CA VAL A 97 11.59 -9.21 -1.60
C VAL A 97 11.45 -8.39 -2.89
N GLU A 98 12.13 -8.80 -3.98
CA GLU A 98 12.02 -8.18 -5.30
C GLU A 98 10.63 -8.43 -5.90
N GLN A 99 10.15 -9.67 -5.84
CA GLN A 99 8.82 -10.06 -6.32
C GLN A 99 7.73 -9.34 -5.50
N MET A 100 7.90 -9.29 -4.18
CA MET A 100 7.00 -8.58 -3.26
C MET A 100 6.94 -7.09 -3.59
N ALA A 101 8.10 -6.42 -3.79
CA ALA A 101 8.15 -5.00 -4.14
C ALA A 101 7.46 -4.73 -5.48
N THR A 102 7.79 -5.50 -6.51
CA THR A 102 7.23 -5.33 -7.85
C THR A 102 5.70 -5.47 -7.84
N ALA A 103 5.18 -6.54 -7.25
CA ALA A 103 3.75 -6.79 -7.22
C ALA A 103 2.98 -5.74 -6.40
N LEU A 104 3.50 -5.38 -5.21
CA LEU A 104 2.90 -4.38 -4.34
C LEU A 104 2.79 -3.02 -5.01
N ILE A 105 3.90 -2.53 -5.59
CA ILE A 105 3.99 -1.20 -6.20
C ILE A 105 3.13 -1.14 -7.46
N SER A 106 3.19 -2.16 -8.32
CA SER A 106 2.37 -2.25 -9.52
C SER A 106 0.89 -2.23 -9.18
N ALA A 107 0.44 -3.10 -8.27
CA ALA A 107 -0.96 -3.16 -7.87
C ALA A 107 -1.47 -1.83 -7.27
N PHE A 108 -0.66 -1.17 -6.45
CA PHE A 108 -1.02 0.11 -5.84
C PHE A 108 -1.14 1.23 -6.89
N LEU A 109 -0.12 1.41 -7.74
CA LEU A 109 -0.10 2.48 -8.74
C LEU A 109 -1.16 2.25 -9.83
N GLU A 110 -1.34 1.03 -10.29
CA GLU A 110 -2.38 0.67 -11.25
C GLU A 110 -3.78 0.94 -10.69
N ALA A 111 -4.03 0.60 -9.42
CA ALA A 111 -5.31 0.90 -8.79
C ALA A 111 -5.58 2.41 -8.68
N LYS A 112 -4.55 3.21 -8.42
CA LYS A 112 -4.63 4.68 -8.41
C LYS A 112 -4.86 5.28 -9.79
N MET A 113 -4.32 4.65 -10.82
CA MET A 113 -4.40 5.11 -12.22
C MET A 113 -5.64 4.61 -12.96
N ARG A 114 -6.48 3.76 -12.37
CA ARG A 114 -7.78 3.36 -12.98
C ARG A 114 -8.68 4.57 -13.23
N GLU A 115 -8.71 5.49 -12.28
CA GLU A 115 -9.50 6.72 -12.33
C GLU A 115 -8.65 7.90 -11.84
N PRO A 116 -7.68 8.38 -12.64
CA PRO A 116 -6.71 9.38 -12.19
C PRO A 116 -7.38 10.70 -11.81
N GLN A 117 -8.39 11.15 -12.54
CA GLN A 117 -9.13 12.37 -12.24
C GLN A 117 -9.89 12.27 -10.90
N THR A 118 -10.51 11.12 -10.63
CA THR A 118 -11.16 10.85 -9.34
C THR A 118 -10.14 10.84 -8.21
N SER A 119 -8.99 10.18 -8.41
CA SER A 119 -7.90 10.15 -7.44
C SER A 119 -7.41 11.55 -7.06
N VAL A 120 -7.23 12.45 -8.04
CA VAL A 120 -6.83 13.86 -7.82
C VAL A 120 -7.93 14.64 -7.09
N ALA A 121 -9.17 14.56 -7.54
CA ALA A 121 -10.28 15.27 -6.91
C ALA A 121 -10.47 14.89 -5.44
N LEU A 122 -10.21 13.64 -5.09
CA LEU A 122 -10.34 13.14 -3.72
C LEU A 122 -9.23 13.61 -2.78
N TYR A 123 -8.09 14.14 -3.26
CA TYR A 123 -7.11 14.78 -2.36
C TYR A 123 -7.71 15.97 -1.61
N SER A 124 -8.53 16.80 -2.29
CA SER A 124 -9.21 17.92 -1.63
C SER A 124 -10.26 17.47 -0.59
N VAL A 125 -10.86 16.29 -0.82
CA VAL A 125 -11.82 15.69 0.12
C VAL A 125 -11.10 15.03 1.30
N SER A 126 -9.96 14.38 1.05
CA SER A 126 -9.16 13.72 2.08
C SER A 126 -8.53 14.68 3.08
N ALA A 127 -8.34 15.94 2.70
CA ALA A 127 -7.81 16.98 3.57
C ALA A 127 -8.81 17.48 4.63
N ASP A 128 -10.12 17.21 4.45
CA ASP A 128 -11.11 17.53 5.47
C ASP A 128 -10.96 16.63 6.70
N VAL A 129 -11.43 17.12 7.86
CA VAL A 129 -11.29 16.43 9.16
C VAL A 129 -11.74 14.97 9.12
N ASP A 130 -12.89 14.72 8.54
CA ASP A 130 -13.45 13.35 8.43
C ASP A 130 -12.71 12.50 7.39
N GLY A 131 -12.17 13.14 6.33
CA GLY A 131 -11.36 12.48 5.31
C GLY A 131 -10.06 11.95 5.89
N ALA A 132 -9.36 12.73 6.71
CA ALA A 132 -8.11 12.34 7.36
C ALA A 132 -8.27 11.08 8.22
N LYS A 133 -9.43 10.91 8.90
CA LYS A 133 -9.72 9.70 9.68
C LYS A 133 -9.84 8.45 8.79
N ILE A 134 -10.53 8.58 7.66
CA ILE A 134 -10.67 7.50 6.68
C ILE A 134 -9.30 7.12 6.13
N VAL A 135 -8.50 8.09 5.69
CA VAL A 135 -7.13 7.87 5.21
C VAL A 135 -6.30 7.12 6.24
N LYS A 136 -6.31 7.57 7.51
CA LYS A 136 -5.56 6.92 8.58
C LYS A 136 -5.95 5.45 8.77
N GLN A 137 -7.23 5.12 8.70
CA GLN A 137 -7.72 3.75 8.81
C GLN A 137 -7.25 2.88 7.62
N MET A 138 -7.33 3.42 6.39
CA MET A 138 -6.91 2.70 5.19
C MET A 138 -5.40 2.48 5.15
N VAL A 139 -4.62 3.49 5.53
CA VAL A 139 -3.15 3.41 5.69
C VAL A 139 -2.78 2.31 6.70
N ALA A 140 -3.46 2.25 7.84
CA ALA A 140 -3.20 1.22 8.84
C ALA A 140 -3.49 -0.19 8.32
N ARG A 141 -4.62 -0.40 7.61
CA ARG A 141 -4.95 -1.70 7.01
C ARG A 141 -3.95 -2.11 5.93
N SER A 142 -3.60 -1.20 5.04
CA SER A 142 -2.57 -1.43 4.01
C SER A 142 -1.23 -1.81 4.65
N ASN A 143 -0.82 -1.09 5.70
CA ASN A 143 0.41 -1.39 6.43
C ASN A 143 0.39 -2.80 7.04
N GLN A 144 -0.72 -3.21 7.66
CA GLN A 144 -0.87 -4.57 8.19
C GLN A 144 -0.70 -5.64 7.11
N ALA A 145 -1.29 -5.45 5.92
CA ALA A 145 -1.14 -6.40 4.81
C ALA A 145 0.32 -6.48 4.31
N ILE A 146 1.00 -5.34 4.19
CA ILE A 146 2.40 -5.26 3.77
C ILE A 146 3.30 -5.95 4.81
N VAL A 147 3.09 -5.69 6.11
CA VAL A 147 3.84 -6.34 7.20
C VAL A 147 3.66 -7.85 7.18
N ALA A 148 2.41 -8.32 7.04
CA ALA A 148 2.12 -9.74 6.97
C ALA A 148 2.82 -10.42 5.77
N MET A 149 2.83 -9.79 4.61
CA MET A 149 3.57 -10.26 3.44
C MET A 149 5.08 -10.30 3.69
N LEU A 150 5.67 -9.20 4.16
CA LEU A 150 7.12 -9.09 4.40
C LEU A 150 7.63 -10.08 5.44
N ALA A 151 6.81 -10.43 6.43
CA ALA A 151 7.15 -11.44 7.44
C ALA A 151 7.33 -12.86 6.85
N THR A 152 6.80 -13.10 5.65
CA THR A 152 6.92 -14.38 4.93
C THR A 152 8.03 -14.40 3.88
N ALA A 153 8.85 -13.34 3.77
CA ALA A 153 9.89 -13.25 2.76
C ALA A 153 10.87 -14.42 2.86
N ARG A 154 11.31 -14.95 1.70
CA ARG A 154 12.26 -16.11 1.62
C ARG A 154 13.52 -15.91 2.44
N LYS A 155 14.04 -14.68 2.47
CA LYS A 155 15.12 -14.27 3.35
C LYS A 155 14.53 -13.32 4.39
N PRO A 156 14.71 -13.58 5.69
CA PRO A 156 14.13 -12.75 6.75
C PRO A 156 14.71 -11.34 6.72
N LEU A 157 13.87 -10.37 7.05
CA LEU A 157 14.31 -8.98 7.20
C LEU A 157 15.15 -8.83 8.46
N THR A 158 16.20 -7.99 8.38
CA THR A 158 17.07 -7.62 9.50
C THR A 158 16.53 -6.46 10.33
N LYS A 159 15.45 -5.83 9.87
CA LYS A 159 14.78 -4.69 10.51
C LYS A 159 13.32 -5.02 10.77
N ASP A 160 12.72 -4.30 11.72
CA ASP A 160 11.31 -4.41 12.04
C ASP A 160 10.44 -4.25 10.77
N PRO A 161 9.62 -5.24 10.42
CA PRO A 161 8.73 -5.17 9.26
C PRO A 161 7.76 -3.98 9.29
N GLN A 162 7.36 -3.50 10.47
CA GLN A 162 6.52 -2.31 10.62
C GLN A 162 7.22 -1.05 10.12
N LEU A 163 8.48 -0.86 10.48
CA LEU A 163 9.29 0.27 9.99
C LEU A 163 9.46 0.19 8.47
N VAL A 164 9.78 -1.00 7.95
CA VAL A 164 10.00 -1.22 6.52
C VAL A 164 8.72 -0.95 5.73
N ALA A 165 7.58 -1.50 6.17
CA ALA A 165 6.28 -1.28 5.54
C ALA A 165 5.87 0.20 5.55
N GLY A 166 6.10 0.90 6.66
CA GLY A 166 5.81 2.34 6.78
C GLY A 166 6.61 3.18 5.80
N LEU A 167 7.89 2.88 5.60
CA LEU A 167 8.74 3.58 4.62
C LEU A 167 8.31 3.30 3.17
N LEU A 168 8.01 2.04 2.83
CA LEU A 168 7.48 1.69 1.51
C LEU A 168 6.18 2.41 1.23
N GLN A 169 5.26 2.43 2.19
CA GLN A 169 3.97 3.09 2.06
C GLN A 169 4.12 4.62 1.90
N GLY A 170 5.06 5.24 2.62
CA GLY A 170 5.40 6.65 2.44
C GLY A 170 5.91 6.96 1.05
N ALA A 171 6.84 6.15 0.54
CA ALA A 171 7.38 6.27 -0.81
C ALA A 171 6.29 6.10 -1.88
N MET A 172 5.46 5.05 -1.76
CA MET A 172 4.34 4.80 -2.67
C MET A 172 3.33 5.95 -2.69
N SER A 173 2.95 6.46 -1.53
CA SER A 173 1.99 7.57 -1.41
C SER A 173 2.53 8.87 -2.00
N GLY A 174 3.78 9.21 -1.73
CA GLY A 174 4.45 10.40 -2.28
C GLY A 174 4.58 10.33 -3.79
N THR A 175 5.08 9.20 -4.32
CA THR A 175 5.24 8.99 -5.77
C THR A 175 3.89 9.01 -6.50
N SER A 176 2.85 8.36 -5.93
CA SER A 176 1.52 8.36 -6.55
C SER A 176 0.91 9.77 -6.62
N ARG A 177 1.14 10.58 -5.58
CA ARG A 177 0.70 11.97 -5.57
C ARG A 177 1.42 12.79 -6.65
N GLN A 178 2.74 12.69 -6.71
CA GLN A 178 3.55 13.36 -7.74
C GLN A 178 3.10 12.96 -9.15
N LEU A 179 2.85 11.67 -9.38
CA LEU A 179 2.36 11.17 -10.66
C LEU A 179 1.01 11.78 -11.04
N LEU A 180 0.04 11.75 -10.14
CA LEU A 180 -1.31 12.23 -10.40
C LEU A 180 -1.39 13.76 -10.55
N GLU A 181 -0.48 14.51 -9.91
CA GLU A 181 -0.38 15.98 -10.01
C GLU A 181 0.51 16.45 -11.18
N SER A 182 1.15 15.54 -11.94
CA SER A 182 2.10 15.89 -13.02
C SER A 182 1.50 16.52 -14.27
N GLY A 183 0.16 16.60 -14.38
CA GLY A 183 -0.54 17.11 -15.54
C GLY A 183 -0.69 16.11 -16.70
N ASP A 184 0.18 15.11 -16.82
CA ASP A 184 0.12 13.99 -17.78
C ASP A 184 0.55 12.68 -17.09
N PRO A 185 -0.29 12.14 -16.19
CA PRO A 185 0.06 10.98 -15.40
C PRO A 185 0.29 9.71 -16.24
N GLU A 186 -0.42 9.56 -17.37
CA GLU A 186 -0.27 8.39 -18.24
C GLU A 186 1.13 8.33 -18.86
N LYS A 187 1.66 9.48 -19.29
CA LYS A 187 2.99 9.59 -19.89
C LYS A 187 4.11 9.23 -18.90
N HIS A 188 3.94 9.59 -17.61
CA HIS A 188 4.97 9.40 -16.60
C HIS A 188 4.81 8.09 -15.80
N PHE A 189 3.69 7.39 -15.99
CA PHE A 189 3.33 6.21 -15.19
C PHE A 189 4.39 5.12 -15.22
N ALA A 190 4.79 4.67 -16.41
CA ALA A 190 5.72 3.55 -16.55
C ALA A 190 7.08 3.88 -15.90
N THR A 191 7.62 5.07 -16.20
CA THR A 191 8.91 5.52 -15.66
C THR A 191 8.88 5.62 -14.13
N LEU A 192 7.88 6.29 -13.57
CA LEU A 192 7.79 6.45 -12.10
C LEU A 192 7.53 5.13 -11.38
N ARG A 193 6.76 4.22 -11.99
CA ARG A 193 6.55 2.87 -11.45
C ARG A 193 7.87 2.11 -11.39
N ASP A 194 8.63 2.09 -12.49
CA ASP A 194 9.86 1.29 -12.59
C ASP A 194 10.95 1.85 -11.67
N GLU A 195 11.07 3.17 -11.54
CA GLU A 195 11.98 3.82 -10.57
C GLU A 195 11.59 3.54 -9.12
N LEU A 196 10.30 3.55 -8.81
CA LEU A 196 9.83 3.23 -7.46
C LEU A 196 10.07 1.74 -7.12
N ILE A 197 9.90 0.83 -8.09
CA ILE A 197 10.22 -0.59 -7.93
C ILE A 197 11.73 -0.75 -7.69
N CYS A 198 12.56 -0.08 -8.48
CA CYS A 198 14.03 -0.09 -8.31
C CYS A 198 14.42 0.38 -6.90
N LEU A 199 13.91 1.52 -6.45
CA LEU A 199 14.17 2.07 -5.13
C LEU A 199 13.75 1.11 -4.01
N ALA A 200 12.52 0.59 -4.08
CA ALA A 200 12.00 -0.34 -3.08
C ALA A 200 12.77 -1.65 -3.04
N THR A 201 13.13 -2.19 -4.20
CA THR A 201 13.92 -3.42 -4.32
C THR A 201 15.31 -3.23 -3.71
N ALA A 202 16.02 -2.18 -4.06
CA ALA A 202 17.34 -1.86 -3.50
C ALA A 202 17.28 -1.69 -1.97
N TYR A 203 16.27 -0.97 -1.48
CA TYR A 203 16.05 -0.80 -0.05
C TYR A 203 15.79 -2.13 0.66
N LEU A 204 14.90 -2.97 0.12
CA LEU A 204 14.56 -4.26 0.72
C LEU A 204 15.74 -5.25 0.68
N GLN A 205 16.49 -5.31 -0.43
CA GLN A 205 17.71 -6.14 -0.53
C GLN A 205 18.75 -5.76 0.52
N ALA A 206 18.92 -4.47 0.82
CA ALA A 206 19.80 -4.01 1.88
C ALA A 206 19.29 -4.35 3.31
N ARG A 207 18.08 -4.88 3.45
CA ARG A 207 17.42 -5.23 4.73
C ARG A 207 17.18 -6.73 4.92
N VAL A 208 17.49 -7.57 3.94
CA VAL A 208 17.48 -9.03 4.12
C VAL A 208 18.79 -9.53 4.72
N ALA A 209 18.71 -10.63 5.45
CA ALA A 209 19.90 -11.29 5.96
C ALA A 209 20.77 -11.78 4.80
N HIS A 210 22.04 -11.37 4.78
CA HIS A 210 23.02 -11.96 3.90
C HIS A 210 23.39 -13.34 4.42
N ASP A 211 23.46 -14.34 3.54
CA ASP A 211 24.13 -15.60 3.85
C ASP A 211 25.59 -15.27 4.18
N SER A 212 25.89 -15.13 5.44
CA SER A 212 27.25 -15.17 5.93
C SER A 212 27.70 -16.60 5.72
N GLY A 213 28.25 -16.91 4.54
CA GLY A 213 28.96 -18.16 4.32
C GLY A 213 29.92 -18.38 5.48
N PRO A 214 30.29 -19.63 5.82
CA PRO A 214 31.12 -19.91 6.97
C PRO A 214 32.36 -19.02 6.91
N ARG A 215 32.54 -18.17 7.92
CA ARG A 215 33.77 -17.41 8.11
C ARG A 215 34.87 -18.44 8.02
N SER A 216 35.65 -18.41 6.92
CA SER A 216 36.89 -19.12 6.84
C SER A 216 37.69 -18.72 8.09
N GLU A 217 37.77 -19.65 9.05
CA GLU A 217 38.67 -19.52 10.19
C GLU A 217 40.03 -19.15 9.60
N ARG A 218 40.42 -17.91 9.76
CA ARG A 218 41.79 -17.51 9.55
C ARG A 218 42.60 -18.40 10.48
N ARG A 219 43.17 -19.46 9.94
CA ARG A 219 44.19 -20.25 10.64
C ARG A 219 45.25 -19.28 11.14
N GLU A 220 45.23 -19.00 12.43
CA GLU A 220 46.31 -18.36 13.12
C GLU A 220 47.52 -19.29 12.95
N THR A 221 48.46 -18.89 12.10
CA THR A 221 49.78 -19.50 12.06
C THR A 221 50.45 -19.30 13.38
N PRO A 222 50.93 -20.39 14.08
CA PRO A 222 51.57 -20.23 15.37
C PRO A 222 52.87 -19.44 15.19
N ARG A 223 52.97 -18.31 15.88
CA ARG A 223 54.23 -17.50 15.94
C ARG A 223 55.32 -18.37 16.53
N ARG A 224 56.30 -18.70 15.69
CA ARG A 224 57.58 -19.31 16.09
C ARG A 224 58.21 -18.44 17.18
N ARG A 225 58.31 -18.98 18.41
CA ARG A 225 59.12 -18.41 19.49
C ARG A 225 60.59 -18.41 19.06
N GLY A 226 61.15 -17.26 18.77
CA GLY A 226 62.56 -17.04 18.58
C GLY A 226 63.29 -17.25 19.88
N LYS A 227 64.23 -18.21 19.89
CA LYS A 227 65.19 -18.44 21.00
C LYS A 227 66.11 -17.21 21.07
N THR A 228 66.00 -16.48 22.17
CA THR A 228 66.94 -15.43 22.55
C THR A 228 68.22 -16.13 23.06
N ARG A 229 69.30 -16.00 22.31
CA ARG A 229 70.66 -16.40 22.63
C ARG A 229 71.25 -15.34 23.59
N ARG A 230 71.46 -15.69 24.83
CA ARG A 230 72.22 -14.90 25.81
C ARG A 230 73.68 -14.85 25.33
N VAL A 231 74.18 -13.65 25.05
CA VAL A 231 75.62 -13.37 24.96
C VAL A 231 76.01 -12.67 26.23
N SER A 232 76.85 -13.36 27.01
CA SER A 232 77.55 -12.80 28.16
C SER A 232 78.74 -11.98 27.66
N LEU A 233 78.80 -10.71 27.99
CA LEU A 233 80.02 -9.91 27.82
C LEU A 233 80.54 -9.58 29.22
N GLY A 234 81.80 -10.05 29.40
CA GLY A 234 82.55 -9.89 30.62
C GLY A 234 82.97 -8.45 30.87
N MET A 235 83.07 -8.18 32.15
CA MET A 235 83.66 -6.98 32.77
C MET A 235 85.15 -6.92 32.46
N THR A 236 85.67 -5.78 32.05
CA THR A 236 87.03 -5.36 32.42
C THR A 236 87.04 -3.91 32.91
N LYS A 237 87.55 -3.78 34.14
CA LYS A 237 87.96 -2.55 34.80
C LYS A 237 89.23 -1.97 34.12
N LYS A 238 89.32 -0.65 34.05
CA LYS A 238 90.47 0.20 34.51
C LYS A 238 90.25 1.63 34.01
N SER A 239 90.41 2.44 34.80
CA SER A 239 91.10 3.52 35.45
C SER A 239 90.32 4.80 35.31
#